data_7d7e31521ef209ace7fd74e2bb778078
#
_entry.id   7d7e31521ef209ace7fd74e2bb778078
#
_cell.length_a   1.000
_cell.length_b   1.000
_cell.length_c   1.000
_cell.angle_alpha   90.00
_cell.angle_beta   90.00
_cell.angle_gamma   90.00
#
_symmetry.space_group_name_H-M   'P 1'
#
loop_
_entity.id
_entity.type
_entity.pdbx_description
1 polymer ?
#
loop_
_entity_poly.entity_id
_entity_poly.type
_entity_poly.pdbx_seq_one_letter_code
_entity_poly.pdbx_strand_id
1 'polypeptide(L)'
;MGESDKWREEPLYEAIVKRLRLMDIAGATVYRGILGYGVKGHTHKSGRLPFSHDLPVMISVVDTAEKLAKAVDEIESMMQDGLIVFSDVDVIRLVHSRPATESSHANG
;
A
#
# COMPACT_ATOMS: atom_id res chain seq x y z
N MET A 1 4.70 6.50 4.49
CA MET A 1 3.97 6.77 5.73
C MET A 1 4.63 6.05 6.87
N GLY A 2 4.32 6.44 8.06
CA GLY A 2 4.89 5.81 9.20
C GLY A 2 3.95 4.80 9.78
N GLU A 3 4.51 3.84 10.47
CA GLU A 3 3.73 2.79 11.04
C GLU A 3 2.72 3.32 12.05
N SER A 4 3.02 4.41 12.72
CA SER A 4 2.13 4.94 13.72
C SER A 4 1.10 5.90 13.18
N ASP A 5 1.13 6.19 11.91
CA ASP A 5 0.12 7.08 11.33
C ASP A 5 -1.25 6.46 11.50
N LYS A 6 -2.23 7.29 11.79
CA LYS A 6 -3.57 6.82 12.04
C LYS A 6 -4.59 7.42 11.13
N TRP A 7 -5.66 6.72 10.93
CA TRP A 7 -6.81 7.24 10.24
C TRP A 7 -7.99 6.86 11.10
N ARG A 8 -8.61 7.85 11.70
CA ARG A 8 -9.72 7.61 12.59
C ARG A 8 -9.39 6.67 13.66
N GLU A 9 -8.68 6.31 14.18
CA GLU A 9 -8.36 5.47 15.28
C GLU A 9 -7.85 4.13 14.89
N GLU A 10 -7.53 3.91 13.66
CA GLU A 10 -6.89 2.67 13.30
C GLU A 10 -5.60 3.01 12.56
N PRO A 11 -4.69 2.09 12.44
CA PRO A 11 -3.47 2.36 11.70
C PRO A 11 -3.79 2.73 10.28
N LEU A 12 -3.17 3.78 9.80
CA LEU A 12 -3.47 4.27 8.46
C LEU A 12 -3.21 3.21 7.41
N TYR A 13 -2.10 2.48 7.54
CA TYR A 13 -1.80 1.51 6.51
C TYR A 13 -2.86 0.41 6.44
N GLU A 14 -3.41 0.04 7.58
CA GLU A 14 -4.46 -0.96 7.55
C GLU A 14 -5.72 -0.40 6.94
N ALA A 15 -6.03 0.85 7.24
CA ALA A 15 -7.21 1.48 6.68
C ALA A 15 -7.08 1.58 5.17
N ILE A 16 -5.90 1.88 4.68
CA ILE A 16 -5.68 1.97 3.26
C ILE A 16 -5.86 0.61 2.59
N VAL A 17 -5.30 -0.42 3.19
CA VAL A 17 -5.42 -1.75 2.60
C VAL A 17 -6.89 -2.18 2.55
N LYS A 18 -7.64 -1.89 3.60
CA LYS A 18 -9.05 -2.21 3.59
C LYS A 18 -9.78 -1.46 2.50
N ARG A 19 -9.44 -0.19 2.30
CA ARG A 19 -10.10 0.59 1.29
C ARG A 19 -9.78 0.07 -0.11
N LEU A 20 -8.53 -0.30 -0.33
CA LEU A 20 -8.14 -0.86 -1.62
C LEU A 20 -8.90 -2.15 -1.90
N ARG A 21 -9.09 -2.93 -0.87
CA ARG A 21 -9.81 -4.17 -1.05
C ARG A 21 -11.26 -3.90 -1.39
N LEU A 22 -11.87 -2.92 -0.77
CA LEU A 22 -13.23 -2.56 -1.10
C LEU A 22 -13.36 -2.02 -2.50
N MET A 23 -12.31 -1.48 -3.04
CA MET A 23 -12.32 -0.98 -4.40
C MET A 23 -11.97 -2.04 -5.41
N ASP A 24 -11.84 -3.28 -4.95
CA ASP A 24 -11.59 -4.40 -5.83
C ASP A 24 -10.24 -4.31 -6.53
N ILE A 25 -9.28 -3.79 -5.85
CA ILE A 25 -7.92 -3.77 -6.37
C ILE A 25 -7.36 -5.17 -6.24
N ALA A 26 -6.62 -5.59 -7.24
CA ALA A 26 -6.17 -6.96 -7.31
C ALA A 26 -5.32 -7.41 -6.15
N GLY A 27 -4.51 -6.56 -5.63
CA GLY A 27 -3.71 -6.95 -4.49
C GLY A 27 -2.93 -5.81 -3.93
N ALA A 28 -2.60 -5.88 -2.68
CA ALA A 28 -1.79 -4.86 -2.03
C ALA A 28 -0.91 -5.56 -1.02
N THR A 29 0.31 -5.13 -0.93
CA THR A 29 1.27 -5.71 0.01
C THR A 29 1.86 -4.60 0.84
N VAL A 30 1.95 -4.82 2.13
CA VAL A 30 2.51 -3.84 3.03
C VAL A 30 3.91 -4.27 3.43
N TYR A 31 4.84 -3.35 3.32
CA TYR A 31 6.20 -3.61 3.71
C TYR A 31 6.54 -2.64 4.83
N ARG A 32 7.24 -3.11 5.81
CA ARG A 32 7.68 -2.25 6.89
C ARG A 32 9.19 -2.15 6.82
N GLY A 33 9.71 -0.95 6.79
CA GLY A 33 11.14 -0.77 6.78
C GLY A 33 11.68 -0.97 8.17
N ILE A 34 12.90 -1.40 8.27
CA ILE A 34 13.49 -1.59 9.57
C ILE A 34 14.25 -0.35 9.98
N LEU A 35 14.43 0.59 9.08
CA LEU A 35 15.13 1.82 9.38
C LEU A 35 14.91 2.80 8.26
N GLY A 36 14.76 4.04 8.56
CA GLY A 36 14.62 5.04 7.52
C GLY A 36 14.14 6.34 8.06
N TYR A 37 14.12 7.37 7.23
CA TYR A 37 13.56 8.63 7.65
C TYR A 37 12.83 9.23 6.47
N GLY A 38 11.92 10.07 6.75
CA GLY A 38 11.08 10.58 5.74
C GLY A 38 11.34 11.94 5.38
N VAL A 39 10.70 12.39 4.40
CA VAL A 39 10.88 13.62 4.01
C VAL A 39 10.24 14.52 4.84
N LYS A 40 9.34 14.37 5.47
CA LYS A 40 8.72 15.28 6.15
C LYS A 40 9.03 15.38 7.33
N GLY A 41 9.38 15.45 7.68
CA GLY A 41 9.78 15.51 8.78
C GLY A 41 9.16 15.91 9.84
N HIS A 42 8.61 16.53 9.90
CA HIS A 42 8.19 17.12 10.97
C HIS A 42 7.94 16.24 11.95
N THR A 43 7.98 15.60 11.71
CA THR A 43 7.70 14.86 12.54
C THR A 43 8.22 14.76 13.67
N HIS A 44 8.88 14.86 13.96
CA HIS A 44 9.36 14.64 15.06
C HIS A 44 9.52 15.54 15.87
N LYS A 45 8.95 15.97 16.09
CA LYS A 45 9.01 16.80 16.89
C LYS A 45 9.75 16.39 17.92
N SER A 46 9.84 15.47 18.24
CA SER A 46 10.55 15.16 19.32
C SER A 46 11.85 15.38 19.03
N GLY A 47 12.12 15.57 17.99
CA GLY A 47 13.37 15.90 17.73
C GLY A 47 14.29 14.89 18.16
N ARG A 48 14.11 13.91 18.55
CA ARG A 48 14.98 13.10 18.90
C ARG A 48 15.60 12.42 17.86
N LEU A 49 15.69 11.37 17.68
CA LEU A 49 16.39 10.69 16.72
C LEU A 49 15.69 10.64 15.49
N PRO A 50 16.31 10.77 14.43
CA PRO A 50 15.69 10.73 13.17
C PRO A 50 15.13 9.36 12.95
N PHE A 51 15.64 8.40 13.61
CA PHE A 51 15.10 7.16 13.35
C PHE A 51 14.28 6.80 14.47
N SER A 52 13.24 7.26 14.73
CA SER A 52 12.55 6.97 15.84
C SER A 52 11.90 5.66 15.79
N HIS A 53 10.99 5.43 16.56
CA HIS A 53 10.34 4.23 16.55
C HIS A 53 9.30 4.12 15.53
N ASP A 54 9.00 5.14 14.82
CA ASP A 54 7.97 5.14 13.83
C ASP A 54 8.56 4.63 12.54
N LEU A 55 8.49 3.37 12.30
CA LEU A 55 9.12 2.78 11.13
C LEU A 55 8.35 3.12 9.88
N PRO A 56 9.05 3.21 8.76
CA PRO A 56 8.39 3.55 7.52
C PRO A 56 7.60 2.37 6.96
N VAL A 57 6.49 2.68 6.34
CA VAL A 57 5.65 1.66 5.76
C VAL A 57 5.40 2.00 4.30
N MET A 58 5.51 1.02 3.43
CA MET A 58 5.23 1.18 2.03
C MET A 58 4.15 0.20 1.64
N ILE A 59 3.20 0.64 0.84
CA ILE A 59 2.18 -0.24 0.33
C ILE A 59 2.36 -0.31 -1.17
N SER A 60 2.50 -1.52 -1.67
CA SER A 60 2.72 -1.74 -3.07
C SER A 60 1.44 -2.31 -3.68
N VAL A 61 1.02 -1.76 -4.79
CA VAL A 61 -0.22 -2.13 -5.43
C VAL A 61 -0.01 -2.21 -6.92
N VAL A 62 -0.51 -3.24 -7.56
CA VAL A 62 -0.40 -3.36 -9.00
C VAL A 62 -1.79 -3.60 -9.56
N ASP A 63 -2.18 -2.77 -10.51
CA ASP A 63 -3.46 -2.94 -11.16
C ASP A 63 -3.43 -2.10 -12.43
N THR A 64 -4.53 -1.96 -13.10
CA THR A 64 -4.58 -1.17 -14.31
C THR A 64 -4.49 0.31 -13.97
N ALA A 65 -4.02 1.09 -14.89
CA ALA A 65 -3.89 2.51 -14.67
C ALA A 65 -5.21 3.15 -14.28
N GLU A 66 -6.29 2.70 -14.89
CA GLU A 66 -7.56 3.25 -14.60
C GLU A 66 -8.01 2.98 -13.19
N LYS A 67 -7.84 1.78 -12.71
CA LYS A 67 -8.22 1.47 -11.36
C LYS A 67 -7.32 2.16 -10.37
N LEU A 68 -6.04 2.26 -10.68
CA LEU A 68 -5.12 2.92 -9.77
C LEU A 68 -5.41 4.41 -9.66
N ALA A 69 -5.84 5.03 -10.74
CA ALA A 69 -6.18 6.45 -10.67
C ALA A 69 -7.32 6.70 -9.70
N LYS A 70 -8.32 5.83 -9.72
CA LYS A 70 -9.40 5.98 -8.79
C LYS A 70 -8.95 5.69 -7.38
N ALA A 71 -8.09 4.72 -7.22
CA ALA A 71 -7.60 4.36 -5.91
C ALA A 71 -6.83 5.52 -5.31
N VAL A 72 -6.04 6.19 -6.11
CA VAL A 72 -5.23 7.29 -5.61
C VAL A 72 -6.13 8.41 -5.07
N ASP A 73 -7.19 8.71 -5.76
CA ASP A 73 -8.08 9.76 -5.29
C ASP A 73 -8.61 9.43 -3.91
N GLU A 74 -8.95 8.18 -3.72
CA GLU A 74 -9.50 7.76 -2.46
C GLU A 74 -8.44 7.78 -1.38
N ILE A 75 -7.27 7.27 -1.68
CA ILE A 75 -6.21 7.17 -0.71
C ILE A 75 -5.67 8.55 -0.34
N GLU A 76 -5.59 9.44 -1.30
CA GLU A 76 -5.13 10.76 -1.00
C GLU A 76 -6.00 11.42 0.04
N SER A 77 -7.28 11.15 0.04
CA SER A 77 -8.13 11.77 1.00
C SER A 77 -7.90 11.24 2.41
N MET A 78 -7.21 10.14 2.54
CA MET A 78 -6.94 9.55 3.84
C MET A 78 -5.58 9.92 4.38
N MET A 79 -4.67 10.38 3.52
CA MET A 79 -3.30 10.66 3.94
C MET A 79 -3.10 12.12 4.18
N GLN A 80 -2.26 12.43 5.15
CA GLN A 80 -1.92 13.80 5.34
C GLN A 80 -0.56 14.07 4.80
N ASP A 81 0.35 13.17 5.03
CA ASP A 81 1.68 13.30 4.51
C ASP A 81 2.03 12.04 3.88
N GLY A 82 2.93 12.00 3.00
CA GLY A 82 3.37 10.77 2.40
C GLY A 82 3.69 10.97 0.97
N LEU A 83 3.98 9.87 0.31
CA LEU A 83 4.40 9.93 -1.06
C LEU A 83 3.69 8.85 -1.81
N ILE A 84 3.15 9.16 -2.95
CA ILE A 84 2.55 8.18 -3.81
C ILE A 84 3.30 8.23 -5.12
N VAL A 85 3.78 7.08 -5.56
CA VAL A 85 4.57 7.01 -6.76
C VAL A 85 3.94 6.03 -7.71
N PHE A 86 3.92 6.36 -8.97
CA PHE A 86 3.45 5.48 -9.99
C PHE A 86 4.56 5.07 -10.89
N SER A 87 4.53 3.88 -11.39
CA SER A 87 5.44 3.48 -12.44
C SER A 87 4.77 2.39 -13.24
N ASP A 88 5.18 2.24 -14.47
CA ASP A 88 4.68 1.19 -15.31
C ASP A 88 5.50 -0.05 -15.08
N VAL A 89 4.87 -1.18 -15.06
CA VAL A 89 5.59 -2.43 -14.92
C VAL A 89 5.00 -3.43 -15.87
N ASP A 90 5.80 -4.37 -16.27
CA ASP A 90 5.32 -5.46 -17.13
C ASP A 90 4.90 -6.58 -16.19
N VAL A 91 3.72 -7.09 -16.41
CA VAL A 91 3.22 -8.14 -15.54
C VAL A 91 3.22 -9.45 -16.30
N ILE A 92 3.92 -10.41 -15.76
CA ILE A 92 3.93 -11.73 -16.32
C ILE A 92 3.21 -12.60 -15.33
N ARG A 93 2.11 -13.21 -15.77
CA ARG A 93 1.36 -13.96 -14.89
C ARG A 93 1.71 -15.37 -14.99
N LEU A 94 1.94 -16.01 -13.92
CA LEU A 94 2.18 -17.40 -13.92
C LEU A 94 0.93 -18.07 -13.44
N VAL A 95 0.42 -18.98 -14.22
CA VAL A 95 -0.76 -19.67 -13.84
C VAL A 95 -0.43 -21.14 -13.77
N HIS A 96 -0.58 -21.73 -12.62
CA HIS A 96 -0.30 -23.10 -12.49
C HIS A 96 -1.43 -23.86 -13.04
N SER A 97 -1.12 -24.83 -13.83
CA SER A 97 -2.14 -25.52 -14.36
C SER A 97 -2.55 -26.49 -13.36
N ARG A 98 -3.66 -26.56 -13.02
CA ARG A 98 -4.03 -27.41 -12.15
C ARG A 98 -4.73 -28.50 -12.73
N PRO A 99 -4.96 -29.52 -12.15
CA PRO A 99 -5.64 -30.63 -12.62
C PRO A 99 -6.96 -30.21 -13.03
N ALA A 100 -7.30 -30.68 -14.08
CA ALA A 100 -8.44 -30.22 -14.58
C ALA A 100 -9.51 -30.14 -13.72
N THR A 101 -9.51 -30.72 -12.89
CA THR A 101 -10.50 -30.56 -12.17
C THR A 101 -10.81 -29.40 -11.78
N GLU A 102 -10.24 -28.89 -11.70
CA GLU A 102 -10.51 -27.76 -11.19
C GLU A 102 -10.61 -26.83 -11.86
N SER A 103 -10.50 -26.89 -12.64
CA SER A 103 -10.62 -26.02 -13.10
C SER A 103 -11.33 -25.40 -13.34
N SER A 104 -11.56 -25.56 -13.59
CA SER A 104 -12.18 -24.99 -13.78
C SER A 104 -12.27 -23.99 -13.47
N HIS A 105 -12.02 -23.62 -13.41
CA HIS A 105 -12.04 -22.66 -13.13
C HIS A 105 -11.32 -22.01 -13.12
N ALA A 106 -10.99 -21.93 -13.24
CA ALA A 106 -10.36 -21.40 -13.19
C ALA A 106 -9.92 -20.66 -13.35
N ASN A 107 -9.69 -20.28 -13.56
CA ASN A 107 -9.35 -19.56 -13.72
C ASN A 107 -8.93 -18.90 -13.68
N GLY A 108 -8.87 -18.56 -13.64
CA GLY A 108 -8.51 -17.96 -13.62
C GLY A 108 -8.30 -17.56 -13.62
#